data_dabbd2bb530f95909b6b60dc42da7c72
#
_entry.id   dabbd2bb530f95909b6b60dc42da7c72
#
_cell.length_a   1.000
_cell.length_b   1.000
_cell.length_c   1.000
_cell.angle_alpha   90.00
_cell.angle_beta   90.00
_cell.angle_gamma   90.00
#
_symmetry.space_group_name_H-M   'P 1'
#
loop_
_entity.id
_entity.type
_entity.pdbx_description
1 polymer ?
#
loop_
_entity_poly.entity_id
_entity_poly.type
_entity_poly.pdbx_seq_one_letter_code
_entity_poly.pdbx_strand_id
1 'polypeptide(L)'
;MTPSPAGRTVLSVVGATAALGAATLAYSLIEARCPVLRRIDVPVLAPDEKPLTVLHLADLHLTDRTEARVTWVRHLARLRPDVVVNTGDNLSLASGLEPLRRALEPLTDLPGAFVMGDHDYRTTVFRLPTRYLYRDPRGAASRVREEDIETLPWEEVRDLQAAGGWADLTNRRGSIVVRGRRIELVGVDDPHANRDVFPDPEDAASVGSAGSATSLPAIRDREGRALRLGLTHAPYRRVLEAMCTDDV
;
A
#
# COMPACT_ATOMS: atom_id res chain seq x y z
N MET A 1 4.26 -45.55 36.56
CA MET A 1 5.38 -44.76 37.04
C MET A 1 4.94 -43.31 37.14
N THR A 2 4.81 -42.77 38.33
CA THR A 2 4.50 -41.34 38.53
C THR A 2 5.75 -40.52 38.34
N PRO A 3 5.69 -39.40 37.58
CA PRO A 3 6.86 -38.56 37.35
C PRO A 3 7.39 -37.97 38.67
N SER A 4 8.70 -37.83 38.79
CA SER A 4 9.35 -37.19 39.93
C SER A 4 8.88 -35.73 40.10
N PRO A 5 9.00 -35.12 41.30
CA PRO A 5 8.62 -33.72 41.50
C PRO A 5 9.27 -32.78 40.52
N ALA A 6 10.56 -32.97 40.22
CA ALA A 6 11.26 -32.18 39.19
C ALA A 6 10.69 -32.40 37.78
N GLY A 7 10.33 -33.63 37.44
CA GLY A 7 9.69 -33.93 36.15
C GLY A 7 8.33 -33.28 36.00
N ARG A 8 7.56 -33.17 37.11
CA ARG A 8 6.24 -32.47 37.12
C ARG A 8 6.41 -30.97 36.91
N THR A 9 7.41 -30.34 37.53
CA THR A 9 7.73 -28.92 37.36
C THR A 9 8.14 -28.62 35.90
N VAL A 10 9.02 -29.42 35.33
CA VAL A 10 9.44 -29.28 33.93
C VAL A 10 8.25 -29.40 32.99
N LEU A 11 7.40 -30.41 33.19
CA LEU A 11 6.21 -30.62 32.37
C LEU A 11 5.21 -29.44 32.47
N SER A 12 5.04 -28.90 33.69
CA SER A 12 4.17 -27.72 33.91
C SER A 12 4.74 -26.47 33.24
N VAL A 13 6.03 -26.22 33.29
CA VAL A 13 6.67 -25.08 32.62
C VAL A 13 6.55 -25.21 31.09
N VAL A 14 6.83 -26.39 30.54
CA VAL A 14 6.69 -26.66 29.11
C VAL A 14 5.21 -26.46 28.66
N GLY A 15 4.29 -27.00 29.44
CA GLY A 15 2.84 -26.85 29.18
C GLY A 15 2.38 -25.38 29.20
N ALA A 16 2.83 -24.60 30.19
CA ALA A 16 2.51 -23.18 30.30
C ALA A 16 3.11 -22.38 29.15
N THR A 17 4.35 -22.65 28.76
CA THR A 17 5.01 -21.99 27.62
C THR A 17 4.29 -22.31 26.30
N ALA A 18 3.91 -23.57 26.09
CA ALA A 18 3.16 -23.97 24.90
C ALA A 18 1.77 -23.32 24.84
N ALA A 19 1.08 -23.25 25.99
CA ALA A 19 -0.24 -22.59 26.08
C ALA A 19 -0.14 -21.08 25.79
N LEU A 20 0.89 -20.41 26.34
CA LEU A 20 1.14 -18.99 26.06
C LEU A 20 1.44 -18.76 24.58
N GLY A 21 2.29 -19.60 23.97
CA GLY A 21 2.60 -19.53 22.55
C GLY A 21 1.36 -19.72 21.66
N ALA A 22 0.51 -20.70 21.98
CA ALA A 22 -0.75 -20.94 21.28
C ALA A 22 -1.74 -19.76 21.43
N ALA A 23 -1.84 -19.19 22.62
CA ALA A 23 -2.70 -18.03 22.89
C ALA A 23 -2.21 -16.78 22.11
N THR A 24 -0.89 -16.54 22.09
CA THR A 24 -0.29 -15.44 21.32
C THR A 24 -0.55 -15.61 19.84
N LEU A 25 -0.37 -16.82 19.30
CA LEU A 25 -0.66 -17.10 17.88
C LEU A 25 -2.14 -16.90 17.56
N ALA A 26 -3.05 -17.41 18.40
CA ALA A 26 -4.47 -17.22 18.22
C ALA A 26 -4.87 -15.73 18.24
N TYR A 27 -4.31 -14.96 19.19
CA TYR A 27 -4.52 -13.51 19.25
C TYR A 27 -4.05 -12.82 17.98
N SER A 28 -2.82 -13.12 17.51
CA SER A 28 -2.26 -12.53 16.29
C SER A 28 -3.09 -12.83 15.04
N LEU A 29 -3.66 -14.05 14.94
CA LEU A 29 -4.54 -14.44 13.83
C LEU A 29 -5.89 -13.70 13.87
N ILE A 30 -6.40 -13.38 15.06
CA ILE A 30 -7.60 -12.56 15.23
C ILE A 30 -7.29 -11.11 14.86
N GLU A 31 -6.23 -10.55 15.44
CA GLU A 31 -5.79 -9.16 15.20
C GLU A 31 -5.56 -8.87 13.71
N ALA A 32 -4.92 -9.80 12.98
CA ALA A 32 -4.68 -9.69 11.55
C ALA A 32 -5.99 -9.60 10.71
N ARG A 33 -7.13 -9.95 11.29
CA ARG A 33 -8.45 -9.84 10.65
C ARG A 33 -9.24 -8.61 11.07
N CYS A 34 -8.71 -7.82 11.99
CA CYS A 34 -9.37 -6.64 12.54
C CYS A 34 -8.69 -5.36 12.01
N PRO A 35 -9.06 -4.87 10.82
CA PRO A 35 -8.47 -3.66 10.28
C PRO A 35 -8.78 -2.45 11.16
N VAL A 36 -7.82 -1.55 11.33
CA VAL A 36 -7.92 -0.36 12.17
C VAL A 36 -7.68 0.89 11.32
N LEU A 37 -8.60 1.84 11.40
CA LEU A 37 -8.41 3.16 10.80
C LEU A 37 -7.45 3.97 11.67
N ARG A 38 -6.33 4.37 11.10
CA ARG A 38 -5.40 5.31 11.72
C ARG A 38 -5.62 6.71 11.15
N ARG A 39 -5.59 7.72 12.01
CA ARG A 39 -5.67 9.13 11.62
C ARG A 39 -4.38 9.81 12.05
N ILE A 40 -3.78 10.53 11.12
CA ILE A 40 -2.52 11.25 11.33
C ILE A 40 -2.68 12.64 10.73
N ASP A 41 -2.41 13.66 11.51
CA ASP A 41 -2.38 15.04 11.03
C ASP A 41 -0.96 15.37 10.59
N VAL A 42 -0.82 15.75 9.31
CA VAL A 42 0.47 16.11 8.71
C VAL A 42 0.44 17.60 8.36
N PRO A 43 1.15 18.44 9.11
CA PRO A 43 1.06 19.88 8.97
C PRO A 43 1.99 20.40 7.85
N VAL A 44 1.69 20.07 6.59
CA VAL A 44 2.49 20.43 5.40
C VAL A 44 1.88 21.58 4.58
N LEU A 45 0.61 21.90 4.79
CA LEU A 45 -0.09 22.93 4.00
C LEU A 45 0.25 24.35 4.50
N ALA A 46 0.18 25.32 3.59
CA ALA A 46 0.26 26.73 3.93
C ALA A 46 -0.86 27.12 4.93
N PRO A 47 -0.62 28.12 5.80
CA PRO A 47 -1.58 28.47 6.86
C PRO A 47 -2.97 28.90 6.37
N ASP A 48 -3.06 29.42 5.16
CA ASP A 48 -4.30 29.86 4.50
C ASP A 48 -4.98 28.76 3.67
N GLU A 49 -4.36 27.58 3.57
CA GLU A 49 -4.94 26.43 2.86
C GLU A 49 -5.95 25.69 3.74
N LYS A 50 -7.02 25.22 3.10
CA LYS A 50 -8.00 24.37 3.78
C LYS A 50 -7.43 22.96 3.95
N PRO A 51 -7.65 22.32 5.13
CA PRO A 51 -7.23 20.94 5.35
C PRO A 51 -7.75 20.00 4.26
N LEU A 52 -6.92 19.05 3.88
CA LEU A 52 -7.25 17.96 2.97
C LEU A 52 -7.31 16.64 3.73
N THR A 53 -8.33 15.84 3.44
CA THR A 53 -8.43 14.47 3.94
C THR A 53 -7.98 13.51 2.86
N VAL A 54 -6.83 12.89 3.06
CA VAL A 54 -6.28 11.85 2.17
C VAL A 54 -6.58 10.49 2.77
N LEU A 55 -7.27 9.63 2.02
CA LEU A 55 -7.43 8.22 2.36
C LEU A 55 -6.29 7.43 1.71
N HIS A 56 -5.41 6.88 2.53
CA HIS A 56 -4.33 6.02 2.07
C HIS A 56 -4.71 4.55 2.23
N LEU A 57 -4.69 3.82 1.13
CA LEU A 57 -4.89 2.38 1.03
C LEU A 57 -3.55 1.73 0.66
N ALA A 58 -3.22 0.63 1.32
CA ALA A 58 -2.05 -0.21 1.03
C ALA A 58 -2.31 -1.63 1.49
N ASP A 59 -1.62 -2.60 0.92
CA ASP A 59 -1.55 -3.98 1.40
C ASP A 59 -2.93 -4.63 1.61
N LEU A 60 -3.83 -4.44 0.64
CA LEU A 60 -5.17 -5.01 0.72
C LEU A 60 -5.17 -6.54 0.65
N HIS A 61 -4.21 -7.12 -0.09
CA HIS A 61 -4.01 -8.57 -0.18
C HIS A 61 -5.31 -9.36 -0.33
N LEU A 62 -6.12 -8.98 -1.33
CA LEU A 62 -7.45 -9.55 -1.52
C LEU A 62 -7.40 -10.91 -2.19
N THR A 63 -8.36 -11.74 -1.80
CA THR A 63 -8.69 -13.04 -2.39
C THR A 63 -10.21 -13.19 -2.39
N ASP A 64 -10.74 -14.24 -3.01
CA ASP A 64 -12.15 -14.63 -2.96
C ASP A 64 -12.69 -14.85 -1.53
N ARG A 65 -11.80 -15.00 -0.53
CA ARG A 65 -12.14 -15.27 0.88
C ARG A 65 -12.06 -14.04 1.80
N THR A 66 -11.76 -12.86 1.27
CA THR A 66 -11.53 -11.64 2.06
C THR A 66 -12.73 -10.70 2.12
N GLU A 67 -13.94 -11.20 2.11
CA GLU A 67 -15.18 -10.40 2.03
C GLU A 67 -15.33 -9.37 3.17
N ALA A 68 -14.88 -9.70 4.38
CA ALA A 68 -14.89 -8.75 5.50
C ALA A 68 -14.00 -7.53 5.22
N ARG A 69 -12.85 -7.73 4.56
CA ARG A 69 -11.94 -6.65 4.16
C ARG A 69 -12.53 -5.80 3.03
N VAL A 70 -13.16 -6.44 2.04
CA VAL A 70 -13.91 -5.74 0.98
C VAL A 70 -14.96 -4.82 1.59
N THR A 71 -15.80 -5.35 2.48
CA THR A 71 -16.84 -4.58 3.18
C THR A 71 -16.25 -3.42 3.98
N TRP A 72 -15.14 -3.65 4.66
CA TRP A 72 -14.47 -2.60 5.44
C TRP A 72 -13.94 -1.48 4.54
N VAL A 73 -13.23 -1.80 3.44
CA VAL A 73 -12.73 -0.80 2.49
C VAL A 73 -13.87 0.02 1.90
N ARG A 74 -14.97 -0.62 1.48
CA ARG A 74 -16.17 0.08 1.00
C ARG A 74 -16.70 1.09 2.00
N HIS A 75 -16.68 0.76 3.29
CA HIS A 75 -17.14 1.65 4.34
C HIS A 75 -16.27 2.89 4.55
N LEU A 76 -15.01 2.86 4.10
CA LEU A 76 -14.11 4.02 4.18
C LEU A 76 -14.60 5.20 3.32
N ALA A 77 -15.39 4.96 2.27
CA ALA A 77 -16.02 6.02 1.50
C ALA A 77 -16.90 6.95 2.36
N ARG A 78 -17.44 6.45 3.48
CA ARG A 78 -18.23 7.26 4.45
C ARG A 78 -17.40 8.34 5.14
N LEU A 79 -16.08 8.23 5.12
CA LEU A 79 -15.17 9.28 5.64
C LEU A 79 -15.17 10.51 4.73
N ARG A 80 -15.69 10.39 3.50
CA ARG A 80 -15.71 11.44 2.47
C ARG A 80 -14.34 12.08 2.28
N PRO A 81 -13.30 11.28 1.97
CA PRO A 81 -11.97 11.82 1.72
C PRO A 81 -12.00 12.74 0.49
N ASP A 82 -11.07 13.69 0.45
CA ASP A 82 -10.88 14.56 -0.70
C ASP A 82 -10.06 13.89 -1.80
N VAL A 83 -9.18 12.97 -1.40
CA VAL A 83 -8.24 12.25 -2.26
C VAL A 83 -8.11 10.81 -1.77
N VAL A 84 -7.99 9.89 -2.70
CA VAL A 84 -7.62 8.51 -2.42
C VAL A 84 -6.23 8.23 -2.98
N VAL A 85 -5.36 7.64 -2.19
CA VAL A 85 -4.02 7.20 -2.59
C VAL A 85 -3.93 5.71 -2.34
N ASN A 86 -3.55 4.93 -3.35
CA ASN A 86 -3.31 3.50 -3.23
C ASN A 86 -1.85 3.20 -3.56
N THR A 87 -1.13 2.59 -2.62
CA THR A 87 0.30 2.29 -2.79
C THR A 87 0.59 0.82 -3.06
N GLY A 88 -0.39 0.08 -3.56
CA GLY A 88 -0.17 -1.27 -4.09
C GLY A 88 -0.38 -2.41 -3.10
N ASP A 89 0.03 -3.60 -3.51
CA ASP A 89 -0.22 -4.89 -2.85
C ASP A 89 -1.71 -5.17 -2.66
N ASN A 90 -2.47 -4.96 -3.73
CA ASN A 90 -3.92 -5.11 -3.71
C ASN A 90 -4.36 -6.59 -3.70
N LEU A 91 -3.61 -7.46 -4.36
CA LEU A 91 -3.94 -8.86 -4.52
C LEU A 91 -2.99 -9.78 -3.74
N SER A 92 -3.49 -10.93 -3.31
CA SER A 92 -2.67 -12.09 -2.94
C SER A 92 -2.80 -13.23 -3.95
N LEU A 93 -3.94 -13.32 -4.62
CA LEU A 93 -4.27 -14.32 -5.63
C LEU A 93 -5.07 -13.66 -6.77
N ALA A 94 -5.04 -14.23 -7.96
CA ALA A 94 -5.84 -13.75 -9.10
C ALA A 94 -7.35 -13.67 -8.79
N SER A 95 -7.85 -14.57 -7.92
CA SER A 95 -9.24 -14.54 -7.43
C SER A 95 -9.62 -13.28 -6.64
N GLY A 96 -8.65 -12.45 -6.27
CA GLY A 96 -8.84 -11.18 -5.58
C GLY A 96 -9.28 -10.02 -6.48
N LEU A 97 -9.23 -10.15 -7.81
CA LEU A 97 -9.51 -9.05 -8.73
C LEU A 97 -10.97 -8.55 -8.62
N GLU A 98 -11.95 -9.45 -8.62
CA GLU A 98 -13.35 -9.05 -8.46
C GLU A 98 -13.67 -8.50 -7.04
N PRO A 99 -13.14 -9.09 -5.95
CA PRO A 99 -13.13 -8.45 -4.63
C PRO A 99 -12.52 -7.03 -4.63
N LEU A 100 -11.42 -6.80 -5.34
CA LEU A 100 -10.80 -5.48 -5.47
C LEU A 100 -11.73 -4.49 -6.17
N ARG A 101 -12.33 -4.88 -7.31
CA ARG A 101 -13.31 -4.08 -8.03
C ARG A 101 -14.43 -3.61 -7.09
N ARG A 102 -15.03 -4.53 -6.35
CA ARG A 102 -16.11 -4.24 -5.40
C ARG A 102 -15.63 -3.36 -4.24
N ALA A 103 -14.42 -3.56 -3.75
CA ALA A 103 -13.86 -2.78 -2.66
C ALA A 103 -13.66 -1.31 -3.04
N LEU A 104 -13.12 -1.05 -4.24
CA LEU A 104 -12.78 0.28 -4.70
C LEU A 104 -13.97 1.04 -5.33
N GLU A 105 -15.01 0.34 -5.81
CA GLU A 105 -16.15 0.95 -6.50
C GLU A 105 -16.66 2.27 -5.88
N PRO A 106 -16.92 2.37 -4.56
CA PRO A 106 -17.44 3.61 -3.96
C PRO A 106 -16.37 4.71 -3.78
N LEU A 107 -15.13 4.43 -4.13
CA LEU A 107 -14.00 5.33 -3.99
C LEU A 107 -13.51 5.87 -5.35
N THR A 108 -13.81 5.18 -6.46
CA THR A 108 -13.30 5.54 -7.79
C THR A 108 -13.88 6.83 -8.36
N ASP A 109 -15.00 7.32 -7.84
CA ASP A 109 -15.55 8.64 -8.20
C ASP A 109 -14.79 9.81 -7.56
N LEU A 110 -13.89 9.54 -6.63
CA LEU A 110 -13.07 10.54 -5.94
C LEU A 110 -11.73 10.74 -6.68
N PRO A 111 -11.15 11.95 -6.62
CA PRO A 111 -9.80 12.16 -7.11
C PRO A 111 -8.84 11.18 -6.44
N GLY A 112 -8.00 10.53 -7.23
CA GLY A 112 -7.07 9.55 -6.68
C GLY A 112 -5.82 9.34 -7.52
N ALA A 113 -4.88 8.62 -6.93
CA ALA A 113 -3.64 8.20 -7.56
C ALA A 113 -3.18 6.86 -6.99
N PHE A 114 -2.39 6.14 -7.77
CA PHE A 114 -1.86 4.86 -7.32
C PHE A 114 -0.47 4.56 -7.86
N VAL A 115 0.23 3.68 -7.16
CA VAL A 115 1.40 2.94 -7.61
C VAL A 115 1.19 1.47 -7.34
N MET A 116 1.94 0.62 -8.03
CA MET A 116 1.86 -0.84 -7.88
C MET A 116 2.82 -1.33 -6.78
N GLY A 117 2.48 -2.45 -6.15
CA GLY A 117 3.35 -3.20 -5.25
C GLY A 117 3.75 -4.55 -5.83
N ASP A 118 4.68 -5.26 -5.21
CA ASP A 118 5.18 -6.56 -5.68
C ASP A 118 4.06 -7.61 -5.83
N HIS A 119 3.12 -7.62 -4.90
CA HIS A 119 1.96 -8.51 -4.89
C HIS A 119 0.79 -8.04 -5.77
N ASP A 120 0.99 -7.06 -6.62
CA ASP A 120 0.10 -6.81 -7.74
C ASP A 120 0.58 -7.57 -9.00
N TYR A 121 1.89 -7.85 -9.07
CA TYR A 121 2.51 -8.54 -10.22
C TYR A 121 2.58 -10.06 -10.06
N ARG A 122 2.75 -10.56 -8.83
CA ARG A 122 3.02 -11.98 -8.57
C ARG A 122 2.44 -12.48 -7.25
N THR A 123 2.08 -13.77 -7.23
CA THR A 123 1.53 -14.40 -6.02
C THR A 123 2.56 -14.51 -4.89
N THR A 124 2.04 -14.51 -3.67
CA THR A 124 2.84 -14.79 -2.48
C THR A 124 3.15 -16.28 -2.39
N VAL A 125 4.42 -16.65 -2.35
CA VAL A 125 4.83 -18.03 -2.04
C VAL A 125 4.89 -18.20 -0.52
N PHE A 126 4.16 -19.19 0.02
CA PHE A 126 4.19 -19.49 1.45
C PHE A 126 5.62 -19.82 1.89
N ARG A 127 6.12 -19.11 2.88
CA ARG A 127 7.42 -19.34 3.50
C ARG A 127 7.25 -19.48 5.00
N LEU A 128 7.91 -20.51 5.57
CA LEU A 128 7.90 -20.66 7.02
C LEU A 128 8.49 -19.42 7.70
N PRO A 129 7.77 -18.80 8.66
CA PRO A 129 8.25 -17.60 9.36
C PRO A 129 9.62 -17.79 10.03
N THR A 130 9.95 -19.01 10.45
CA THR A 130 11.24 -19.36 11.05
C THR A 130 12.43 -19.09 10.14
N ARG A 131 12.22 -19.00 8.81
CA ARG A 131 13.28 -18.68 7.84
C ARG A 131 13.93 -17.31 8.12
N TYR A 132 13.15 -16.32 8.59
CA TYR A 132 13.64 -15.00 8.94
C TYR A 132 14.62 -14.99 10.13
N LEU A 133 14.67 -16.08 10.92
CA LEU A 133 15.58 -16.21 12.04
C LEU A 133 17.01 -16.60 11.63
N TYR A 134 17.21 -17.19 10.45
CA TYR A 134 18.51 -17.70 10.00
C TYR A 134 18.96 -17.24 8.63
N ARG A 135 18.14 -16.49 7.91
CA ARG A 135 18.49 -15.99 6.56
C ARG A 135 18.05 -14.55 6.40
N ASP A 136 18.95 -13.71 5.91
CA ASP A 136 18.57 -12.38 5.44
C ASP A 136 17.61 -12.54 4.25
N PRO A 137 16.38 -12.03 4.33
CA PRO A 137 15.43 -12.10 3.23
C PRO A 137 15.91 -11.39 1.96
N ARG A 138 16.86 -10.45 2.11
CA ARG A 138 17.47 -9.69 1.01
C ARG A 138 18.65 -10.40 0.32
N GLY A 139 19.08 -11.56 0.83
CA GLY A 139 20.19 -12.31 0.28
C GLY A 139 19.86 -13.07 -1.01
N ALA A 140 20.84 -13.21 -1.92
CA ALA A 140 20.71 -13.92 -3.19
C ALA A 140 20.22 -15.38 -3.07
N ALA A 141 20.45 -16.04 -1.91
CA ALA A 141 19.97 -17.39 -1.61
C ALA A 141 18.45 -17.45 -1.31
N SER A 142 17.76 -16.31 -1.27
CA SER A 142 16.31 -16.20 -1.04
C SER A 142 15.49 -16.37 -2.32
N ARG A 143 16.11 -16.48 -3.48
CA ARG A 143 15.40 -16.59 -4.76
C ARG A 143 14.61 -17.89 -4.80
N VAL A 144 13.29 -17.79 -4.81
CA VAL A 144 12.42 -18.82 -5.38
C VAL A 144 12.74 -18.85 -6.88
N ARG A 145 12.68 -19.99 -7.53
CA ARG A 145 12.76 -20.00 -8.99
C ARG A 145 11.62 -19.14 -9.51
N GLU A 146 11.93 -18.16 -10.35
CA GLU A 146 10.94 -17.24 -10.94
C GLU A 146 9.87 -18.03 -11.72
N GLU A 147 10.22 -19.21 -12.20
CA GLU A 147 9.34 -20.15 -12.92
C GLU A 147 8.19 -20.70 -12.05
N ASP A 148 8.34 -20.69 -10.71
CA ASP A 148 7.34 -21.22 -9.77
C ASP A 148 6.38 -20.13 -9.26
N ILE A 149 6.52 -18.89 -9.71
CA ILE A 149 5.72 -17.75 -9.25
C ILE A 149 4.65 -17.43 -10.28
N GLU A 150 3.39 -17.62 -9.91
CA GLU A 150 2.27 -17.26 -10.76
C GLU A 150 2.19 -15.74 -10.92
N THR A 151 2.13 -15.27 -12.17
CA THR A 151 1.89 -13.85 -12.48
C THR A 151 0.42 -13.53 -12.23
N LEU A 152 0.18 -12.45 -11.50
CA LEU A 152 -1.15 -11.93 -11.24
C LEU A 152 -1.66 -11.06 -12.41
N PRO A 153 -2.97 -10.82 -12.51
CA PRO A 153 -3.56 -9.97 -13.54
C PRO A 153 -3.32 -8.48 -13.25
N TRP A 154 -2.06 -8.08 -13.20
CA TRP A 154 -1.64 -6.73 -12.78
C TRP A 154 -2.12 -5.63 -13.76
N GLU A 155 -2.26 -5.97 -15.03
CA GLU A 155 -2.80 -5.04 -16.04
C GLU A 155 -4.26 -4.70 -15.72
N GLU A 156 -5.06 -5.71 -15.35
CA GLU A 156 -6.45 -5.50 -14.94
C GLU A 156 -6.55 -4.72 -13.61
N VAL A 157 -5.59 -4.93 -12.68
CA VAL A 157 -5.51 -4.14 -11.43
C VAL A 157 -5.23 -2.68 -11.74
N ARG A 158 -4.27 -2.40 -12.61
CA ARG A 158 -3.93 -1.06 -13.09
C ARG A 158 -5.14 -0.42 -13.82
N ASP A 159 -5.69 -1.12 -14.78
CA ASP A 159 -6.76 -0.61 -15.64
C ASP A 159 -8.04 -0.36 -14.85
N LEU A 160 -8.34 -1.17 -13.83
CA LEU A 160 -9.44 -0.96 -12.91
C LEU A 160 -9.35 0.39 -12.18
N GLN A 161 -8.17 0.75 -11.70
CA GLN A 161 -7.94 2.00 -10.98
C GLN A 161 -7.92 3.19 -11.96
N ALA A 162 -7.25 3.04 -13.09
CA ALA A 162 -7.19 4.06 -14.13
C ALA A 162 -8.58 4.37 -14.76
N ALA A 163 -9.40 3.34 -14.96
CA ALA A 163 -10.78 3.51 -15.46
C ALA A 163 -11.67 4.30 -14.50
N GLY A 164 -11.39 4.24 -13.18
CA GLY A 164 -11.99 5.08 -12.16
C GLY A 164 -11.47 6.52 -12.15
N GLY A 165 -10.54 6.86 -13.04
CA GLY A 165 -9.96 8.21 -13.15
C GLY A 165 -8.77 8.47 -12.23
N TRP A 166 -8.27 7.47 -11.55
CA TRP A 166 -7.06 7.62 -10.73
C TRP A 166 -5.80 7.70 -11.58
N ALA A 167 -4.88 8.59 -11.20
CA ALA A 167 -3.60 8.74 -11.88
C ALA A 167 -2.67 7.55 -11.60
N ASP A 168 -2.23 6.86 -12.64
CA ASP A 168 -1.17 5.85 -12.57
C ASP A 168 0.18 6.55 -12.48
N LEU A 169 0.82 6.42 -11.31
CA LEU A 169 2.12 7.02 -11.02
C LEU A 169 3.25 5.98 -10.97
N THR A 170 3.04 4.81 -11.54
CA THR A 170 4.07 3.76 -11.62
C THR A 170 5.25 4.25 -12.46
N ASN A 171 6.33 4.73 -11.81
CA ASN A 171 7.48 5.43 -12.40
C ASN A 171 7.07 6.65 -13.23
N ARG A 172 6.13 7.46 -12.72
CA ARG A 172 5.58 8.60 -13.45
C ARG A 172 5.34 9.80 -12.57
N ARG A 173 5.26 10.96 -13.21
CA ARG A 173 4.75 12.19 -12.65
C ARG A 173 3.33 12.44 -13.15
N GLY A 174 2.56 13.20 -12.38
CA GLY A 174 1.22 13.56 -12.75
C GLY A 174 0.66 14.67 -11.88
N SER A 175 -0.64 14.90 -12.02
CA SER A 175 -1.38 15.80 -11.14
C SER A 175 -2.83 15.35 -11.02
N ILE A 176 -3.44 15.70 -9.91
CA ILE A 176 -4.89 15.55 -9.69
C ILE A 176 -5.52 16.88 -9.34
N VAL A 177 -6.81 17.00 -9.61
CA VAL A 177 -7.58 18.18 -9.27
C VAL A 177 -8.47 17.88 -8.07
N VAL A 178 -8.32 18.64 -7.01
CA VAL A 178 -9.07 18.51 -5.77
C VAL A 178 -9.71 19.85 -5.46
N ARG A 179 -11.03 19.89 -5.34
CA ARG A 179 -11.79 21.12 -5.06
C ARG A 179 -11.43 22.28 -6.02
N GLY A 180 -11.21 21.96 -7.32
CA GLY A 180 -10.85 22.93 -8.35
C GLY A 180 -9.39 23.42 -8.30
N ARG A 181 -8.53 22.78 -7.52
CA ARG A 181 -7.11 23.12 -7.36
C ARG A 181 -6.23 21.91 -7.61
N ARG A 182 -5.03 22.15 -8.11
CA ARG A 182 -4.07 21.11 -8.52
C ARG A 182 -3.18 20.68 -7.36
N ILE A 183 -2.94 19.37 -7.26
CA ILE A 183 -1.88 18.76 -6.47
C ILE A 183 -0.91 18.09 -7.44
N GLU A 184 0.37 18.32 -7.30
CA GLU A 184 1.41 17.65 -8.06
C GLU A 184 1.72 16.29 -7.43
N LEU A 185 2.02 15.31 -8.28
CA LEU A 185 2.25 13.94 -7.88
C LEU A 185 3.51 13.38 -8.54
N VAL A 186 4.25 12.57 -7.80
CA VAL A 186 5.32 11.74 -8.33
C VAL A 186 5.25 10.37 -7.69
N GLY A 187 5.43 9.32 -8.46
CA GLY A 187 5.41 7.97 -7.94
C GLY A 187 6.47 7.08 -8.58
N VAL A 188 6.82 6.04 -7.86
CA VAL A 188 7.71 4.98 -8.34
C VAL A 188 7.02 3.62 -8.22
N ASP A 189 7.39 2.70 -9.10
CA ASP A 189 7.04 1.28 -8.98
C ASP A 189 7.72 0.66 -7.75
N ASP A 190 7.41 -0.58 -7.41
CA ASP A 190 7.86 -1.20 -6.18
C ASP A 190 9.39 -1.29 -6.04
N PRO A 191 9.98 -0.58 -5.06
CA PRO A 191 11.42 -0.65 -4.82
C PRO A 191 11.86 -1.99 -4.20
N HIS A 192 10.94 -2.77 -3.62
CA HIS A 192 11.26 -4.07 -3.05
C HIS A 192 11.59 -5.08 -4.16
N ALA A 193 10.89 -5.00 -5.28
CA ALA A 193 11.14 -5.78 -6.48
C ALA A 193 12.23 -5.17 -7.39
N ASN A 194 12.87 -4.05 -7.01
CA ASN A 194 13.82 -3.26 -7.81
C ASN A 194 13.21 -2.82 -9.15
N ARG A 195 11.95 -2.44 -9.16
CA ARG A 195 11.24 -1.93 -10.33
C ARG A 195 11.18 -0.39 -10.35
N ASP A 196 11.59 0.25 -9.26
CA ASP A 196 11.55 1.69 -9.07
C ASP A 196 12.51 2.42 -10.02
N VAL A 197 11.95 3.31 -10.79
CA VAL A 197 12.68 4.31 -11.59
C VAL A 197 12.12 5.68 -11.22
N PHE A 198 12.95 6.56 -10.68
CA PHE A 198 12.49 7.89 -10.34
C PHE A 198 12.31 8.70 -11.64
N PRO A 199 11.09 9.21 -11.94
CA PRO A 199 10.83 9.85 -13.23
C PRO A 199 11.46 11.22 -13.32
N ASP A 200 11.98 11.57 -14.51
CA ASP A 200 12.56 12.87 -14.78
C ASP A 200 11.52 14.01 -14.70
N PRO A 201 11.92 15.24 -14.34
CA PRO A 201 11.01 16.39 -14.32
C PRO A 201 10.31 16.66 -15.67
N GLU A 202 10.96 16.31 -16.77
CA GLU A 202 10.43 16.50 -18.13
C GLU A 202 9.28 15.52 -18.45
N ASP A 203 9.15 14.41 -17.73
CA ASP A 203 8.10 13.40 -17.91
C ASP A 203 6.73 13.85 -17.34
N ALA A 204 6.66 15.01 -16.72
CA ALA A 204 5.46 15.53 -16.03
C ALA A 204 4.28 15.83 -16.98
N ALA A 205 4.45 15.68 -18.30
CA ALA A 205 3.49 16.17 -19.29
C ALA A 205 2.33 15.22 -19.64
N SER A 206 2.24 13.98 -19.09
CA SER A 206 1.43 12.95 -19.76
C SER A 206 0.40 12.16 -18.94
N VAL A 207 0.25 12.34 -17.64
CA VAL A 207 -0.66 11.49 -16.84
C VAL A 207 -1.66 12.29 -16.02
N GLY A 208 -2.92 12.05 -16.32
CA GLY A 208 -4.09 12.73 -15.77
C GLY A 208 -4.84 13.47 -16.87
N SER A 209 -6.04 13.97 -16.65
CA SER A 209 -6.85 14.76 -17.61
C SER A 209 -6.14 16.07 -18.00
N ALA A 210 -5.06 15.92 -18.75
CA ALA A 210 -3.85 16.73 -18.73
C ALA A 210 -3.98 18.10 -19.40
N GLY A 211 -4.97 18.34 -20.24
CA GLY A 211 -5.07 19.62 -20.96
C GLY A 211 -5.58 20.79 -20.12
N SER A 212 -6.38 20.53 -19.10
CA SER A 212 -7.05 21.57 -18.29
C SER A 212 -6.44 21.76 -16.90
N ALA A 213 -5.81 20.73 -16.35
CA ALA A 213 -5.31 20.75 -14.97
C ALA A 213 -4.09 21.66 -14.77
N THR A 214 -3.24 21.82 -15.78
CA THR A 214 -2.00 22.62 -15.69
C THR A 214 -2.27 24.12 -15.49
N SER A 215 -3.42 24.62 -15.92
CA SER A 215 -3.81 26.03 -15.77
C SER A 215 -4.46 26.33 -14.41
N LEU A 216 -4.82 25.32 -13.62
CA LEU A 216 -5.47 25.52 -12.34
C LEU A 216 -4.44 25.93 -11.25
N PRO A 217 -4.85 26.78 -10.28
CA PRO A 217 -3.99 27.13 -9.17
C PRO A 217 -3.64 25.90 -8.35
N ALA A 218 -2.38 25.79 -7.96
CA ALA A 218 -1.93 24.70 -7.11
C ALA A 218 -2.37 24.92 -5.65
N ILE A 219 -2.60 23.84 -4.92
CA ILE A 219 -2.62 23.85 -3.46
C ILE A 219 -1.16 24.08 -3.01
N ARG A 220 -0.96 24.89 -1.96
CA ARG A 220 0.38 25.28 -1.54
C ARG A 220 0.84 24.57 -0.29
N ASP A 221 2.13 24.24 -0.26
CA ASP A 221 2.84 23.78 0.94
C ASP A 221 3.16 24.95 1.90
N ARG A 222 3.81 24.65 3.02
CA ARG A 222 4.20 25.66 4.04
C ARG A 222 5.16 26.72 3.51
N GLU A 223 5.98 26.38 2.53
CA GLU A 223 6.94 27.27 1.88
C GLU A 223 6.31 28.09 0.76
N GLY A 224 5.00 27.90 0.49
CA GLY A 224 4.25 28.58 -0.56
C GLY A 224 4.45 27.99 -1.96
N ARG A 225 5.14 26.85 -2.08
CA ARG A 225 5.32 26.11 -3.34
C ARG A 225 4.07 25.28 -3.65
N ALA A 226 3.95 24.78 -4.87
CA ALA A 226 2.92 23.80 -5.20
C ALA A 226 3.09 22.54 -4.34
N LEU A 227 2.02 22.13 -3.65
CA LEU A 227 2.04 20.88 -2.90
C LEU A 227 2.33 19.71 -3.83
N ARG A 228 3.35 18.93 -3.48
CA ARG A 228 3.74 17.72 -4.19
C ARG A 228 3.64 16.52 -3.25
N LEU A 229 3.00 15.45 -3.71
CA LEU A 229 2.89 14.19 -2.96
C LEU A 229 3.67 13.10 -3.67
N GLY A 230 4.56 12.41 -2.94
CA GLY A 230 5.28 11.25 -3.41
C GLY A 230 4.57 9.95 -3.04
N LEU A 231 4.46 9.02 -4.00
CA LEU A 231 3.90 7.70 -3.80
C LEU A 231 4.96 6.63 -4.01
N THR A 232 5.10 5.75 -3.04
CA THR A 232 5.93 4.54 -3.13
C THR A 232 5.31 3.43 -2.28
N HIS A 233 5.37 2.19 -2.76
CA HIS A 233 4.92 1.05 -1.97
C HIS A 233 5.81 0.84 -0.75
N ALA A 234 7.11 0.82 -0.93
CA ALA A 234 8.06 0.61 0.16
C ALA A 234 9.01 1.81 0.33
N PRO A 235 9.24 2.31 1.58
CA PRO A 235 10.00 3.53 1.84
C PRO A 235 11.52 3.26 1.84
N TYR A 236 12.06 2.80 0.71
CA TYR A 236 13.50 2.60 0.56
C TYR A 236 14.24 3.94 0.58
N ARG A 237 15.38 3.96 1.25
CA ARG A 237 16.17 5.18 1.45
C ARG A 237 16.50 5.90 0.14
N ARG A 238 16.90 5.16 -0.92
CA ARG A 238 17.21 5.74 -2.24
C ARG A 238 16.01 6.47 -2.85
N VAL A 239 14.78 5.94 -2.66
CA VAL A 239 13.55 6.56 -3.16
C VAL A 239 13.22 7.81 -2.37
N LEU A 240 13.30 7.74 -1.03
CA LEU A 240 13.04 8.88 -0.16
C LEU A 240 14.04 10.02 -0.40
N GLU A 241 15.33 9.70 -0.60
CA GLU A 241 16.36 10.68 -0.94
C GLU A 241 16.08 11.34 -2.29
N ALA A 242 15.64 10.58 -3.30
CA ALA A 242 15.25 11.14 -4.60
C ALA A 242 14.02 12.06 -4.47
N MET A 243 12.99 11.64 -3.71
CA MET A 243 11.81 12.46 -3.41
C MET A 243 12.19 13.75 -2.70
N CYS A 244 13.02 13.69 -1.65
CA CYS A 244 13.49 14.89 -0.95
C CYS A 244 14.28 15.85 -1.86
N THR A 245 15.06 15.32 -2.82
CA THR A 245 15.79 16.14 -3.79
C THR A 245 14.85 16.83 -4.78
N ASP A 246 13.67 16.23 -5.01
CA ASP A 246 12.62 16.75 -5.90
C ASP A 246 11.58 17.62 -5.17
N ASP A 247 11.84 18.03 -3.94
CA ASP A 247 10.93 18.86 -3.11
C ASP A 247 9.54 18.20 -2.87
N VAL A 248 9.53 16.89 -2.63
CA VAL A 248 8.34 16.09 -2.29
C VAL A 248 8.13 16.03 -0.79
#